data_5c2f0631234ec6c14f392e2130672a90
#
_entry.id   5c2f0631234ec6c14f392e2130672a90
#
_cell.length_a   1.000
_cell.length_b   1.000
_cell.length_c   1.000
_cell.angle_alpha   90.00
_cell.angle_beta   90.00
_cell.angle_gamma   90.00
#
_symmetry.space_group_name_H-M   'P 1'
#
loop_
_entity.id
_entity.type
_entity.pdbx_description
1 polymer ?
#
loop_
_entity_poly.entity_id
_entity_poly.type
_entity_poly.pdbx_seq_one_letter_code
_entity_poly.pdbx_strand_id
1 'polypeptide(L)'
;DYYASRGLGDVYKRQILVTDSELLGNAVAAELEMQLAALPRQEIAALSLANHGKIIIASDMETVIEMANISAPEHLEVMTKEPFALLPYLRNAGAIFLGAYSPEPLGDYYAGPNHILPTGGTARFYSVLNVETFMKKTSIIAYTQGALTAVGSDVIKMAEAEGLQAHANAIRVRMEKR
;
A
#
# COMPACT_ATOMS: atom_id res chain seq x y z
N ASP A 1 -11.32 -24.95 13.37
CA ASP A 1 -10.35 -23.89 13.77
C ASP A 1 -10.33 -22.63 12.88
N TYR A 2 -11.12 -22.62 11.81
CA TYR A 2 -11.27 -21.43 10.94
C TYR A 2 -11.85 -20.21 11.70
N TYR A 3 -12.72 -20.47 12.68
CA TYR A 3 -13.28 -19.41 13.53
C TYR A 3 -12.29 -18.89 14.60
N ALA A 4 -11.34 -19.70 15.05
CA ALA A 4 -10.31 -19.28 15.99
C ALA A 4 -9.30 -18.33 15.32
N SER A 5 -8.95 -18.58 14.05
CA SER A 5 -8.04 -17.68 13.30
C SER A 5 -8.65 -16.29 13.03
N ARG A 6 -9.98 -16.20 12.82
CA ARG A 6 -10.69 -14.91 12.71
C ARG A 6 -10.66 -14.12 14.02
N GLY A 7 -10.84 -14.80 15.17
CA GLY A 7 -10.76 -14.15 16.48
C GLY A 7 -9.36 -13.58 16.77
N LEU A 8 -8.31 -14.29 16.38
CA LEU A 8 -6.93 -13.79 16.50
C LEU A 8 -6.65 -12.61 15.54
N GLY A 9 -7.19 -12.65 14.33
CA GLY A 9 -7.07 -11.55 13.37
C GLY A 9 -7.59 -10.22 13.92
N ASP A 10 -8.72 -10.23 14.60
CA ASP A 10 -9.33 -9.04 15.17
C ASP A 10 -8.49 -8.42 16.31
N VAL A 11 -7.75 -9.22 17.06
CA VAL A 11 -6.86 -8.74 18.13
C VAL A 11 -5.67 -7.95 17.57
N TYR A 12 -5.23 -8.25 16.35
CA TYR A 12 -4.09 -7.58 15.71
C TYR A 12 -4.49 -6.44 14.75
N LYS A 13 -5.77 -6.17 14.59
CA LYS A 13 -6.24 -5.03 13.80
C LYS A 13 -5.72 -3.72 14.40
N ARG A 14 -5.24 -2.83 13.54
CA ARG A 14 -4.69 -1.52 13.93
C ARG A 14 -5.58 -0.44 13.35
N GLN A 15 -6.31 0.24 14.22
CA GLN A 15 -7.09 1.42 13.84
C GLN A 15 -6.32 2.69 14.24
N ILE A 16 -6.12 3.57 13.28
CA ILE A 16 -5.40 4.83 13.50
C ILE A 16 -6.27 5.95 12.94
N LEU A 17 -6.66 6.88 13.80
CA LEU A 17 -7.20 8.17 13.37
C LEU A 17 -6.05 9.16 13.25
N VAL A 18 -5.96 9.85 12.11
CA VAL A 18 -5.07 11.00 11.94
C VAL A 18 -5.93 12.21 11.59
N THR A 19 -5.81 13.28 12.33
CA THR A 19 -6.58 14.51 12.17
C THR A 19 -5.77 15.74 12.55
N ASP A 20 -6.08 16.88 11.97
CA ASP A 20 -5.55 18.18 12.36
C ASP A 20 -6.44 18.90 13.41
N SER A 21 -7.50 18.22 13.89
CA SER A 21 -8.44 18.75 14.88
C SER A 21 -8.36 18.00 16.19
N GLU A 22 -7.81 18.63 17.20
CA GLU A 22 -7.80 18.10 18.57
C GLU A 22 -9.22 17.87 19.12
N LEU A 23 -10.14 18.77 18.78
CA LEU A 23 -11.56 18.64 19.16
C LEU A 23 -12.16 17.34 18.60
N LEU A 24 -11.90 17.05 17.32
CA LEU A 24 -12.37 15.83 16.67
C LEU A 24 -11.71 14.59 17.31
N GLY A 25 -10.41 14.64 17.55
CA GLY A 25 -9.68 13.52 18.18
C GLY A 25 -10.26 13.16 19.54
N ASN A 26 -10.52 14.15 20.38
CA ASN A 26 -11.13 13.96 21.70
C ASN A 26 -12.57 13.46 21.61
N ALA A 27 -13.37 13.98 20.67
CA ALA A 27 -14.74 13.52 20.46
C ALA A 27 -14.78 12.05 20.00
N VAL A 28 -13.89 11.63 19.10
CA VAL A 28 -13.79 10.25 18.66
C VAL A 28 -13.35 9.33 19.80
N ALA A 29 -12.41 9.75 20.64
CA ALA A 29 -12.01 8.96 21.81
C ALA A 29 -13.20 8.68 22.73
N ALA A 30 -13.98 9.71 23.07
CA ALA A 30 -15.16 9.55 23.92
C ALA A 30 -16.24 8.66 23.29
N GLU A 31 -16.47 8.81 21.98
CA GLU A 31 -17.45 8.01 21.25
C GLU A 31 -17.03 6.54 21.17
N LEU A 32 -15.74 6.24 20.99
CA LEU A 32 -15.21 4.88 21.01
C LEU A 32 -15.47 4.18 22.32
N GLU A 33 -15.29 4.84 23.45
CA GLU A 33 -15.59 4.28 24.79
C GLU A 33 -17.08 3.92 24.93
N MET A 34 -17.97 4.79 24.47
CA MET A 34 -19.42 4.55 24.53
C MET A 34 -19.85 3.39 23.63
N GLN A 35 -19.38 3.39 22.38
CA GLN A 35 -19.74 2.34 21.43
C GLN A 35 -19.14 0.99 21.80
N LEU A 36 -17.91 0.97 22.31
CA LEU A 36 -17.23 -0.25 22.74
C LEU A 36 -18.04 -1.00 23.80
N ALA A 37 -18.62 -0.27 24.76
CA ALA A 37 -19.43 -0.86 25.84
C ALA A 37 -20.71 -1.57 25.33
N ALA A 38 -21.18 -1.20 24.14
CA ALA A 38 -22.38 -1.78 23.53
C ALA A 38 -22.10 -2.98 22.58
N LEU A 39 -20.82 -3.26 22.26
CA LEU A 39 -20.46 -4.31 21.31
C LEU A 39 -20.57 -5.72 21.91
N PRO A 40 -21.15 -6.70 21.20
CA PRO A 40 -21.14 -8.10 21.64
C PRO A 40 -19.74 -8.70 21.81
N ARG A 41 -18.75 -8.21 21.05
CA ARG A 41 -17.34 -8.63 21.12
C ARG A 41 -16.45 -7.59 21.78
N GLN A 42 -16.97 -6.92 22.81
CA GLN A 42 -16.34 -5.82 23.52
C GLN A 42 -14.89 -6.14 23.98
N GLU A 43 -14.67 -7.31 24.56
CA GLU A 43 -13.35 -7.69 25.11
C GLU A 43 -12.26 -7.70 24.03
N ILE A 44 -12.55 -8.27 22.86
CA ILE A 44 -11.61 -8.35 21.74
C ILE A 44 -11.35 -6.96 21.15
N ALA A 45 -12.41 -6.18 20.96
CA ALA A 45 -12.27 -4.81 20.44
C ALA A 45 -11.50 -3.90 21.41
N ALA A 46 -11.77 -4.01 22.71
CA ALA A 46 -11.02 -3.28 23.75
C ALA A 46 -9.54 -3.63 23.73
N LEU A 47 -9.18 -4.92 23.65
CA LEU A 47 -7.80 -5.36 23.59
C LEU A 47 -7.08 -4.86 22.32
N SER A 48 -7.74 -4.88 21.17
CA SER A 48 -7.23 -4.34 19.92
C SER A 48 -6.95 -2.84 20.00
N LEU A 49 -7.91 -2.07 20.50
CA LEU A 49 -7.76 -0.62 20.69
C LEU A 49 -6.67 -0.28 21.71
N ALA A 50 -6.61 -0.98 22.84
CA ALA A 50 -5.60 -0.74 23.87
C ALA A 50 -4.17 -0.99 23.38
N ASN A 51 -3.97 -2.04 22.56
CA ASN A 51 -2.65 -2.44 22.07
C ASN A 51 -2.22 -1.70 20.80
N HIS A 52 -3.14 -1.36 19.93
CA HIS A 52 -2.84 -0.92 18.56
C HIS A 52 -3.57 0.35 18.14
N GLY A 53 -4.66 0.72 18.81
CA GLY A 53 -5.42 1.94 18.50
C GLY A 53 -4.57 3.20 18.72
N LYS A 54 -4.70 4.19 17.83
CA LYS A 54 -4.01 5.47 17.97
C LYS A 54 -4.88 6.61 17.46
N ILE A 55 -4.85 7.72 18.17
CA ILE A 55 -5.34 9.00 17.68
C ILE A 55 -4.14 9.93 17.59
N ILE A 56 -3.85 10.41 16.40
CA ILE A 56 -2.72 11.28 16.09
C ILE A 56 -3.27 12.65 15.70
N ILE A 57 -2.93 13.67 16.49
CA ILE A 57 -3.25 15.06 16.20
C ILE A 57 -2.04 15.65 15.46
N ALA A 58 -2.23 15.96 14.18
CA ALA A 58 -1.23 16.57 13.32
C ALA A 58 -1.34 18.10 13.34
N SER A 59 -0.28 18.80 12.96
CA SER A 59 -0.22 20.27 12.91
C SER A 59 -1.08 20.85 11.76
N ASP A 60 -1.23 20.08 10.68
CA ASP A 60 -1.85 20.51 9.44
C ASP A 60 -2.22 19.32 8.56
N MET A 61 -2.97 19.58 7.48
CA MET A 61 -3.41 18.56 6.54
C MET A 61 -2.26 17.92 5.74
N GLU A 62 -1.16 18.62 5.51
CA GLU A 62 0.02 18.06 4.84
C GLU A 62 0.63 16.94 5.68
N THR A 63 0.79 17.18 6.98
CA THR A 63 1.23 16.16 7.94
C THR A 63 0.25 14.99 8.04
N VAL A 64 -1.07 15.24 8.00
CA VAL A 64 -2.09 14.17 7.97
C VAL A 64 -1.88 13.26 6.75
N ILE A 65 -1.69 13.84 5.56
CA ILE A 65 -1.45 13.09 4.31
C ILE A 65 -0.14 12.29 4.40
N GLU A 66 0.92 12.90 4.93
CA GLU A 66 2.20 12.22 5.11
C GLU A 66 2.06 11.01 6.04
N MET A 67 1.40 11.15 7.18
CA MET A 67 1.14 10.05 8.11
C MET A 67 0.29 8.95 7.51
N ALA A 68 -0.71 9.27 6.69
CA ALA A 68 -1.48 8.30 5.94
C ALA A 68 -0.60 7.50 4.97
N ASN A 69 0.27 8.15 4.21
CA ASN A 69 1.20 7.49 3.29
C ASN A 69 2.28 6.66 4.02
N ILE A 70 2.78 7.15 5.16
CA ILE A 70 3.74 6.40 5.99
C ILE A 70 3.11 5.15 6.59
N SER A 71 1.85 5.23 7.02
CA SER A 71 1.15 4.07 7.60
C SER A 71 0.88 2.98 6.56
N ALA A 72 0.70 3.36 5.30
CA ALA A 72 0.38 2.49 4.17
C ALA A 72 -0.71 1.46 4.55
N PRO A 73 -1.91 1.93 4.92
CA PRO A 73 -2.94 1.08 5.49
C PRO A 73 -3.56 0.15 4.44
N GLU A 74 -4.13 -0.94 4.93
CA GLU A 74 -4.99 -1.81 4.13
C GLU A 74 -6.23 -1.04 3.65
N HIS A 75 -6.91 -0.37 4.57
CA HIS A 75 -8.07 0.48 4.31
C HIS A 75 -7.78 1.92 4.75
N LEU A 76 -7.99 2.88 3.88
CA LEU A 76 -7.86 4.31 4.16
C LEU A 76 -9.21 5.00 3.97
N GLU A 77 -9.87 5.37 5.06
CA GLU A 77 -11.05 6.21 5.01
C GLU A 77 -10.67 7.69 5.05
N VAL A 78 -11.14 8.47 4.07
CA VAL A 78 -10.85 9.90 3.91
C VAL A 78 -12.12 10.68 4.22
N MET A 79 -12.28 11.07 5.49
CA MET A 79 -13.47 11.72 6.04
C MET A 79 -13.29 13.24 6.11
N THR A 80 -13.01 13.86 4.97
CA THR A 80 -12.82 15.31 4.86
C THR A 80 -13.94 15.97 4.06
N LYS A 81 -14.02 17.30 4.10
CA LYS A 81 -15.04 18.06 3.35
C LYS A 81 -14.91 17.85 1.84
N GLU A 82 -13.69 17.77 1.33
CA GLU A 82 -13.37 17.60 -0.09
C GLU A 82 -12.44 16.40 -0.29
N PRO A 83 -12.92 15.16 -0.10
CA PRO A 83 -12.05 13.99 -0.07
C PRO A 83 -11.39 13.72 -1.43
N PHE A 84 -12.05 14.01 -2.54
CA PHE A 84 -11.49 13.84 -3.88
C PHE A 84 -10.29 14.75 -4.17
N ALA A 85 -10.20 15.91 -3.51
CA ALA A 85 -9.08 16.83 -3.66
C ALA A 85 -7.77 16.25 -3.09
N LEU A 86 -7.87 15.28 -2.18
CA LEU A 86 -6.71 14.64 -1.55
C LEU A 86 -6.16 13.45 -2.34
N LEU A 87 -6.94 12.87 -3.27
CA LEU A 87 -6.53 11.68 -4.04
C LEU A 87 -5.14 11.80 -4.68
N PRO A 88 -4.74 12.90 -5.30
CA PRO A 88 -3.41 13.01 -5.93
C PRO A 88 -2.25 12.86 -4.96
N TYR A 89 -2.49 13.07 -3.67
CA TYR A 89 -1.48 13.04 -2.61
C TYR A 89 -1.45 11.73 -1.83
N LEU A 90 -2.51 10.90 -1.94
CA LEU A 90 -2.62 9.59 -1.25
C LEU A 90 -2.10 8.48 -2.15
N ARG A 91 -0.98 7.88 -1.78
CA ARG A 91 -0.22 6.95 -2.62
C ARG A 91 -0.20 5.53 -2.11
N ASN A 92 -0.22 5.36 -0.81
CA ASN A 92 0.09 4.09 -0.17
C ASN A 92 -1.13 3.59 0.63
N ALA A 93 -2.13 3.05 -0.07
CA ALA A 93 -3.28 2.40 0.57
C ALA A 93 -3.73 1.20 -0.25
N GLY A 94 -4.22 0.15 0.40
CA GLY A 94 -4.80 -1.01 -0.26
C GLY A 94 -6.13 -0.66 -0.93
N ALA A 95 -7.01 0.02 -0.20
CA ALA A 95 -8.23 0.63 -0.71
C ALA A 95 -8.44 2.02 -0.09
N ILE A 96 -9.03 2.94 -0.84
CA ILE A 96 -9.33 4.30 -0.40
C ILE A 96 -10.85 4.50 -0.44
N PHE A 97 -11.42 4.91 0.69
CA PHE A 97 -12.85 5.16 0.88
C PHE A 97 -13.06 6.66 1.05
N LEU A 98 -13.88 7.28 0.20
CA LEU A 98 -13.98 8.71 0.10
C LEU A 98 -15.32 9.23 0.64
N GLY A 99 -15.26 9.99 1.73
CA GLY A 99 -16.40 10.68 2.32
C GLY A 99 -17.24 9.81 3.27
N ALA A 100 -18.18 10.47 3.92
CA ALA A 100 -18.96 9.92 5.03
C ALA A 100 -19.88 8.73 4.68
N TYR A 101 -20.15 8.52 3.41
CA TYR A 101 -21.04 7.45 2.93
C TYR A 101 -20.33 6.27 2.30
N SER A 102 -19.01 6.19 2.47
CA SER A 102 -18.18 5.12 1.94
C SER A 102 -17.39 4.42 3.07
N PRO A 103 -18.07 3.78 4.03
CA PRO A 103 -17.38 3.05 5.10
C PRO A 103 -16.73 1.77 4.57
N GLU A 104 -15.69 1.30 5.24
CA GLU A 104 -14.92 0.10 4.88
C GLU A 104 -15.80 -1.13 4.57
N PRO A 105 -16.83 -1.48 5.38
CA PRO A 105 -17.64 -2.67 5.09
C PRO A 105 -18.38 -2.63 3.75
N LEU A 106 -18.62 -1.44 3.20
CA LEU A 106 -19.18 -1.29 1.86
C LEU A 106 -18.24 -1.87 0.79
N GLY A 107 -16.94 -1.64 0.93
CA GLY A 107 -15.92 -2.18 0.03
C GLY A 107 -15.84 -3.71 0.09
N ASP A 108 -15.83 -4.26 1.29
CA ASP A 108 -15.67 -5.69 1.49
C ASP A 108 -16.89 -6.53 1.04
N TYR A 109 -18.10 -5.98 1.17
CA TYR A 109 -19.31 -6.78 0.99
C TYR A 109 -20.14 -6.43 -0.24
N TYR A 110 -20.00 -5.22 -0.82
CA TYR A 110 -20.96 -4.81 -1.84
C TYR A 110 -20.38 -4.01 -3.02
N ALA A 111 -19.37 -3.17 -2.82
CA ALA A 111 -18.93 -2.20 -3.83
C ALA A 111 -18.27 -2.81 -5.08
N GLY A 112 -17.88 -4.09 -5.02
CA GLY A 112 -17.39 -4.86 -6.16
C GLY A 112 -15.87 -5.04 -6.26
N PRO A 113 -14.98 -4.18 -5.73
CA PRO A 113 -13.56 -4.47 -5.67
C PRO A 113 -13.25 -5.74 -4.86
N ASN A 114 -12.11 -6.37 -5.13
CA ASN A 114 -11.67 -7.51 -4.35
C ASN A 114 -11.28 -7.06 -2.92
N HIS A 115 -11.72 -7.82 -1.92
CA HIS A 115 -11.42 -7.54 -0.50
C HIS A 115 -10.05 -8.08 -0.05
N ILE A 116 -9.30 -8.77 -0.91
CA ILE A 116 -7.93 -9.21 -0.62
C ILE A 116 -6.99 -8.06 -0.94
N LEU A 117 -6.64 -7.33 0.09
CA LEU A 117 -5.84 -6.11 0.03
C LEU A 117 -4.43 -6.33 0.58
N PRO A 118 -3.45 -5.51 0.18
CA PRO A 118 -2.12 -5.54 0.76
C PRO A 118 -2.16 -5.09 2.23
N THR A 119 -1.56 -5.88 3.12
CA THR A 119 -1.53 -5.67 4.57
C THR A 119 -0.12 -5.38 5.07
N GLY A 120 0.01 -4.97 6.35
CA GLY A 120 1.32 -4.81 6.99
C GLY A 120 2.24 -3.77 6.32
N GLY A 121 1.69 -2.76 5.70
CA GLY A 121 2.45 -1.71 5.01
C GLY A 121 2.90 -2.06 3.59
N THR A 122 2.49 -3.22 3.07
CA THR A 122 2.85 -3.65 1.71
C THR A 122 2.10 -2.88 0.62
N ALA A 123 1.10 -2.07 0.97
CA ALA A 123 0.42 -1.15 0.04
C ALA A 123 1.38 -0.11 -0.61
N ARG A 124 2.63 -0.01 -0.15
CA ARG A 124 3.68 0.79 -0.81
C ARG A 124 4.09 0.23 -2.16
N PHE A 125 3.89 -1.07 -2.42
CA PHE A 125 4.40 -1.75 -3.62
C PHE A 125 3.51 -2.89 -4.12
N TYR A 126 2.49 -3.30 -3.37
CA TYR A 126 1.48 -4.25 -3.81
C TYR A 126 0.12 -3.56 -4.01
N SER A 127 -0.66 -4.13 -4.92
CA SER A 127 -2.04 -3.73 -5.21
C SER A 127 -3.04 -4.75 -4.67
N VAL A 128 -4.33 -4.39 -4.69
CA VAL A 128 -5.45 -5.31 -4.48
C VAL A 128 -5.35 -6.50 -5.43
N LEU A 129 -5.74 -7.69 -4.98
CA LEU A 129 -5.78 -8.89 -5.80
C LEU A 129 -6.65 -8.67 -7.05
N ASN A 130 -6.05 -8.87 -8.22
CA ASN A 130 -6.70 -8.68 -9.51
C ASN A 130 -6.21 -9.71 -10.54
N VAL A 131 -6.73 -9.65 -11.76
CA VAL A 131 -6.36 -10.59 -12.84
C VAL A 131 -4.86 -10.51 -13.17
N GLU A 132 -4.25 -9.33 -13.12
CA GLU A 132 -2.81 -9.16 -13.40
C GLU A 132 -1.92 -9.91 -12.41
N THR A 133 -2.39 -10.14 -11.18
CA THR A 133 -1.66 -10.92 -10.16
C THR A 133 -1.37 -12.35 -10.63
N PHE A 134 -2.23 -12.89 -11.50
CA PHE A 134 -2.11 -14.24 -12.06
C PHE A 134 -1.44 -14.26 -13.44
N MET A 135 -1.04 -13.10 -13.95
CA MET A 135 -0.38 -12.97 -15.24
C MET A 135 1.14 -12.89 -15.10
N LYS A 136 1.84 -13.59 -15.95
CA LYS A 136 3.30 -13.52 -16.04
C LYS A 136 3.71 -12.65 -17.22
N LYS A 137 4.60 -11.70 -16.99
CA LYS A 137 5.23 -10.88 -18.02
C LYS A 137 6.67 -11.35 -18.21
N THR A 138 7.10 -11.48 -19.48
CA THR A 138 8.48 -11.86 -19.83
C THR A 138 8.99 -10.88 -20.89
N SER A 139 10.18 -10.32 -20.67
CA SER A 139 10.86 -9.49 -21.66
C SER A 139 11.48 -10.39 -22.73
N ILE A 140 11.23 -10.07 -24.00
CA ILE A 140 11.84 -10.73 -25.15
C ILE A 140 12.75 -9.70 -25.83
N ILE A 141 14.05 -10.05 -25.95
CA ILE A 141 15.06 -9.19 -26.55
C ILE A 141 15.66 -9.93 -27.74
N ALA A 142 15.53 -9.34 -28.93
CA ALA A 142 16.09 -9.86 -30.17
C ALA A 142 16.81 -8.73 -30.93
N TYR A 143 18.10 -8.90 -31.18
CA TYR A 143 18.94 -7.97 -31.94
C TYR A 143 19.46 -8.65 -33.19
N THR A 144 19.51 -7.89 -34.28
CA THR A 144 20.29 -8.29 -35.46
C THR A 144 21.78 -7.99 -35.21
N GLN A 145 22.68 -8.60 -36.01
CA GLN A 145 24.09 -8.30 -35.95
C GLN A 145 24.37 -6.80 -36.15
N GLY A 146 23.72 -6.18 -37.13
CA GLY A 146 23.89 -4.75 -37.38
C GLY A 146 23.44 -3.88 -36.20
N ALA A 147 22.31 -4.21 -35.57
CA ALA A 147 21.83 -3.50 -34.40
C ALA A 147 22.77 -3.67 -33.19
N LEU A 148 23.29 -4.88 -32.98
CA LEU A 148 24.29 -5.11 -31.94
C LEU A 148 25.58 -4.32 -32.19
N THR A 149 26.07 -4.30 -33.42
CA THR A 149 27.28 -3.58 -33.80
C THR A 149 27.14 -2.06 -33.54
N ALA A 150 25.94 -1.52 -33.81
CA ALA A 150 25.69 -0.09 -33.63
C ALA A 150 25.78 0.37 -32.15
N VAL A 151 25.41 -0.51 -31.20
CA VAL A 151 25.35 -0.14 -29.76
C VAL A 151 26.40 -0.85 -28.88
N GLY A 152 27.09 -1.85 -29.44
CA GLY A 152 27.93 -2.75 -28.67
C GLY A 152 29.08 -2.07 -27.91
N SER A 153 29.68 -1.02 -28.52
CA SER A 153 30.73 -0.24 -27.86
C SER A 153 30.26 0.46 -26.58
N ASP A 154 29.03 0.93 -26.56
CA ASP A 154 28.47 1.61 -25.39
C ASP A 154 28.10 0.62 -24.29
N VAL A 155 27.57 -0.54 -24.66
CA VAL A 155 27.33 -1.64 -23.72
C VAL A 155 28.64 -2.11 -23.07
N ILE A 156 29.71 -2.26 -23.87
CA ILE A 156 31.04 -2.61 -23.37
C ILE A 156 31.54 -1.60 -22.34
N LYS A 157 31.47 -0.31 -22.67
CA LYS A 157 31.91 0.76 -21.75
C LYS A 157 31.16 0.75 -20.43
N MET A 158 29.83 0.54 -20.48
CA MET A 158 29.00 0.45 -19.28
C MET A 158 29.39 -0.75 -18.42
N ALA A 159 29.51 -1.91 -19.03
CA ALA A 159 29.90 -3.14 -18.33
C ALA A 159 31.30 -3.03 -17.70
N GLU A 160 32.25 -2.38 -18.38
CA GLU A 160 33.59 -2.11 -17.85
C GLU A 160 33.58 -1.13 -16.68
N ALA A 161 32.76 -0.08 -16.75
CA ALA A 161 32.61 0.90 -15.67
C ALA A 161 32.03 0.25 -14.39
N GLU A 162 31.20 -0.78 -14.54
CA GLU A 162 30.68 -1.60 -13.44
C GLU A 162 31.66 -2.71 -13.01
N GLY A 163 32.82 -2.88 -13.67
CA GLY A 163 33.77 -3.95 -13.39
C GLY A 163 33.36 -5.33 -13.92
N LEU A 164 32.33 -5.39 -14.77
CA LEU A 164 31.76 -6.64 -15.29
C LEU A 164 32.41 -7.09 -16.60
N GLN A 165 33.68 -7.51 -16.54
CA GLN A 165 34.49 -7.86 -17.70
C GLN A 165 33.89 -8.99 -18.57
N ALA A 166 33.26 -10.00 -17.93
CA ALA A 166 32.60 -11.08 -18.67
C ALA A 166 31.42 -10.58 -19.51
N HIS A 167 30.66 -9.61 -18.99
CA HIS A 167 29.56 -8.96 -19.73
C HIS A 167 30.09 -8.19 -20.95
N ALA A 168 31.14 -7.39 -20.75
CA ALA A 168 31.80 -6.68 -21.85
C ALA A 168 32.33 -7.67 -22.90
N ASN A 169 32.97 -8.75 -22.50
CA ASN A 169 33.48 -9.78 -23.39
C ASN A 169 32.38 -10.51 -24.17
N ALA A 170 31.21 -10.73 -23.54
CA ALA A 170 30.07 -11.35 -24.23
C ALA A 170 29.61 -10.54 -25.45
N ILE A 171 29.73 -9.22 -25.42
CA ILE A 171 29.46 -8.34 -26.56
C ILE A 171 30.60 -8.39 -27.57
N ARG A 172 31.87 -8.27 -27.15
CA ARG A 172 33.05 -8.26 -28.05
C ARG A 172 33.08 -9.48 -28.97
N VAL A 173 32.97 -10.68 -28.41
CA VAL A 173 33.02 -11.92 -29.20
C VAL A 173 31.91 -12.05 -30.23
N ARG A 174 30.79 -11.36 -30.03
CA ARG A 174 29.69 -11.33 -30.99
C ARG A 174 29.86 -10.27 -32.07
N MET A 175 30.57 -9.22 -31.77
CA MET A 175 30.92 -8.19 -32.76
C MET A 175 32.08 -8.66 -33.69
N GLU A 176 33.00 -9.50 -33.18
CA GLU A 176 34.12 -10.06 -33.92
C GLU A 176 33.77 -11.25 -34.81
N LYS A 177 32.66 -11.92 -34.56
CA LYS A 177 32.20 -13.03 -35.41
C LYS A 177 31.72 -12.48 -36.76
N ARG A 178 32.45 -12.76 -37.79
CA ARG A 178 32.15 -12.55 -39.21
C ARG A 178 31.11 -13.55 -39.72
#